data_165f5aa63033d3b85929cd1877dd9f7a
#
_entry.id   165f5aa63033d3b85929cd1877dd9f7a
#
_cell.length_a   1.000
_cell.length_b   1.000
_cell.length_c   1.000
_cell.angle_alpha   90.00
_cell.angle_beta   90.00
_cell.angle_gamma   90.00
#
_symmetry.space_group_name_H-M   'P 1'
#
loop_
_entity.id
_entity.type
_entity.pdbx_description
1 polymer ?
#
loop_
_entity_poly.entity_id
_entity_poly.type
_entity_poly.pdbx_seq_one_letter_code
_entity_poly.pdbx_strand_id
1 'polypeptide(L)'
;ENFRYIEKDSVGSDDLIYRTVSYVSGNFRKKFSLEEMAHDLGVSKYVLSRVFSKTFHRNFNQYLNDARLSYACTRLVNTSDTILNICLDSGFDSQRTFNRVFKERYKTAPSEYRKNKRRNAISSGRIPRKVDRLS
;
A
#
# COMPACT_ATOMS: atom_id res chain seq x y z
N GLU A 1 7.92 -0.80 35.05
CA GLU A 1 9.15 -1.21 34.77
C GLU A 1 9.23 -2.19 33.68
N ASN A 2 8.36 -3.11 33.69
CA ASN A 2 8.29 -4.02 32.60
C ASN A 2 8.00 -3.34 31.32
N PHE A 3 7.31 -2.26 31.38
CA PHE A 3 7.02 -1.52 30.22
C PHE A 3 8.22 -1.03 29.49
N ARG A 4 9.23 -0.59 30.22
CA ARG A 4 10.41 -0.11 29.59
C ARG A 4 11.14 -1.17 28.89
N TYR A 5 11.16 -2.36 29.46
CA TYR A 5 11.79 -3.46 28.84
C TYR A 5 11.08 -3.86 27.60
N ILE A 6 9.75 -3.94 27.65
CA ILE A 6 8.96 -4.28 26.52
C ILE A 6 9.21 -3.32 25.39
N GLU A 7 9.24 -2.04 25.69
CA GLU A 7 9.47 -1.08 24.66
C GLU A 7 10.85 -1.21 24.04
N LYS A 8 11.83 -1.47 24.87
CA LYS A 8 13.17 -1.60 24.40
C LYS A 8 13.35 -2.79 23.49
N ASP A 9 12.67 -3.87 23.81
CA ASP A 9 12.78 -5.09 23.04
C ASP A 9 11.71 -5.20 21.98
N SER A 10 10.88 -4.19 21.82
CA SER A 10 9.67 -4.34 21.05
C SER A 10 9.85 -4.24 19.54
N VAL A 11 11.07 -3.98 19.07
CA VAL A 11 11.30 -3.88 17.63
C VAL A 11 10.83 -5.15 16.92
N GLY A 12 11.05 -6.31 17.54
CA GLY A 12 10.61 -7.56 16.96
C GLY A 12 9.37 -8.14 17.60
N SER A 13 8.69 -7.39 18.48
CA SER A 13 7.55 -7.96 19.19
C SER A 13 6.35 -8.08 18.27
N ASP A 14 5.60 -9.17 18.46
CA ASP A 14 4.40 -9.40 17.66
C ASP A 14 3.38 -8.28 17.84
N ASP A 15 3.28 -7.74 19.05
CA ASP A 15 2.34 -6.67 19.33
C ASP A 15 2.64 -5.43 18.52
N LEU A 16 3.90 -4.99 18.50
CA LEU A 16 4.26 -3.78 17.78
C LEU A 16 4.17 -4.02 16.27
N ILE A 17 4.55 -5.21 15.82
CA ILE A 17 4.43 -5.54 14.41
C ILE A 17 2.97 -5.49 13.98
N TYR A 18 2.09 -6.11 14.78
CA TYR A 18 0.67 -6.10 14.48
C TYR A 18 0.11 -4.67 14.44
N ARG A 19 0.50 -3.85 15.43
CA ARG A 19 0.03 -2.47 15.50
C ARG A 19 0.53 -1.65 14.33
N THR A 20 1.76 -1.93 13.87
CA THR A 20 2.32 -1.26 12.71
C THR A 20 1.53 -1.60 11.45
N VAL A 21 1.28 -2.89 11.23
CA VAL A 21 0.52 -3.32 10.07
C VAL A 21 -0.89 -2.73 10.10
N SER A 22 -1.53 -2.78 11.27
CA SER A 22 -2.88 -2.26 11.43
C SER A 22 -2.97 -0.77 11.19
N TYR A 23 -1.97 -0.04 11.67
CA TYR A 23 -1.95 1.41 11.49
C TYR A 23 -1.88 1.76 10.01
N VAL A 24 -0.97 1.13 9.28
CA VAL A 24 -0.83 1.42 7.86
C VAL A 24 -2.08 0.99 7.11
N SER A 25 -2.62 -0.20 7.43
CA SER A 25 -3.84 -0.67 6.78
C SER A 25 -5.01 0.29 6.95
N GLY A 26 -5.11 0.92 8.10
CA GLY A 26 -6.22 1.82 8.37
C GLY A 26 -6.00 3.26 7.94
N ASN A 27 -4.76 3.63 7.57
CA ASN A 27 -4.44 5.04 7.35
C ASN A 27 -3.69 5.32 6.05
N PHE A 28 -3.35 4.31 5.24
CA PHE A 28 -2.45 4.53 4.11
C PHE A 28 -3.00 5.52 3.09
N ARG A 29 -4.31 5.70 3.05
CA ARG A 29 -4.92 6.62 2.09
C ARG A 29 -4.82 8.06 2.55
N LYS A 30 -4.39 8.29 3.78
CA LYS A 30 -4.18 9.63 4.32
C LYS A 30 -2.73 9.99 4.26
N LYS A 31 -2.43 11.25 4.49
CA LYS A 31 -1.06 11.71 4.59
C LYS A 31 -0.63 11.65 6.04
N PHE A 32 0.50 11.04 6.30
CA PHE A 32 1.09 11.05 7.62
C PHE A 32 2.58 10.76 7.52
N SER A 33 3.33 11.24 8.49
CA SER A 33 4.77 11.05 8.53
C SER A 33 5.12 9.91 9.47
N LEU A 34 6.36 9.46 9.38
CA LEU A 34 6.87 8.46 10.31
C LEU A 34 6.78 8.96 11.74
N GLU A 35 7.07 10.25 11.94
CA GLU A 35 7.01 10.87 13.26
C GLU A 35 5.59 10.84 13.82
N GLU A 36 4.61 11.18 12.99
CA GLU A 36 3.22 11.16 13.42
C GLU A 36 2.78 9.75 13.77
N MET A 37 3.16 8.79 12.94
CA MET A 37 2.82 7.40 13.19
C MET A 37 3.44 6.90 14.49
N ALA A 38 4.71 7.22 14.71
CA ALA A 38 5.41 6.80 15.91
C ALA A 38 4.74 7.40 17.15
N HIS A 39 4.36 8.68 17.08
CA HIS A 39 3.67 9.34 18.16
C HIS A 39 2.36 8.61 18.48
N ASP A 40 1.59 8.29 17.46
CA ASP A 40 0.30 7.62 17.65
C ASP A 40 0.47 6.22 18.23
N LEU A 41 1.55 5.54 17.88
CA LEU A 41 1.81 4.21 18.39
C LEU A 41 2.53 4.20 19.73
N GLY A 42 2.97 5.38 20.20
CA GLY A 42 3.63 5.49 21.48
C GLY A 42 5.05 4.96 21.49
N VAL A 43 5.74 5.01 20.38
CA VAL A 43 7.13 4.56 20.28
C VAL A 43 7.95 5.64 19.61
N SER A 44 9.29 5.52 19.70
CA SER A 44 10.14 6.49 19.01
C SER A 44 10.17 6.18 17.53
N LYS A 45 10.47 7.21 16.73
CA LYS A 45 10.56 7.01 15.29
C LYS A 45 11.71 6.06 14.94
N TYR A 46 12.73 6.00 15.79
CA TYR A 46 13.86 5.10 15.55
C TYR A 46 13.45 3.64 15.72
N VAL A 47 12.67 3.37 16.75
CA VAL A 47 12.14 2.02 16.97
C VAL A 47 11.25 1.64 15.81
N LEU A 48 10.36 2.54 15.40
CA LEU A 48 9.44 2.25 14.30
C LEU A 48 10.18 2.04 12.98
N SER A 49 11.18 2.87 12.71
CA SER A 49 11.99 2.73 11.52
C SER A 49 12.65 1.34 11.47
N ARG A 50 13.10 0.84 12.63
CA ARG A 50 13.74 -0.46 12.68
C ARG A 50 12.73 -1.60 12.50
N VAL A 51 11.50 -1.41 12.92
CA VAL A 51 10.45 -2.40 12.64
C VAL A 51 10.31 -2.57 11.13
N PHE A 52 10.24 -1.45 10.41
CA PHE A 52 10.12 -1.54 8.95
C PHE A 52 11.33 -2.24 8.34
N SER A 53 12.53 -1.81 8.69
CA SER A 53 13.73 -2.34 8.03
C SER A 53 14.00 -3.79 8.43
N LYS A 54 13.78 -4.16 9.68
CA LYS A 54 14.14 -5.49 10.14
C LYS A 54 13.04 -6.52 9.93
N THR A 55 11.80 -6.11 10.04
CA THR A 55 10.70 -7.05 9.89
C THR A 55 10.23 -7.15 8.45
N PHE A 56 10.09 -6.00 7.79
CA PHE A 56 9.51 -5.98 6.45
C PHE A 56 10.55 -5.77 5.37
N HIS A 57 11.80 -5.45 5.75
CA HIS A 57 12.90 -5.22 4.81
C HIS A 57 12.56 -4.12 3.82
N ARG A 58 11.78 -3.14 4.28
CA ARG A 58 11.40 -1.96 3.51
C ARG A 58 11.51 -0.76 4.42
N ASN A 59 11.83 0.42 3.89
CA ASN A 59 11.73 1.60 4.73
C ASN A 59 10.27 2.05 4.78
N PHE A 60 9.98 3.03 5.64
CA PHE A 60 8.62 3.50 5.85
C PHE A 60 7.96 3.92 4.54
N ASN A 61 8.66 4.72 3.73
CA ASN A 61 8.07 5.22 2.49
C ASN A 61 7.80 4.09 1.51
N GLN A 62 8.69 3.13 1.42
CA GLN A 62 8.50 1.99 0.54
C GLN A 62 7.30 1.15 0.98
N TYR A 63 7.21 0.89 2.27
CA TYR A 63 6.10 0.09 2.81
C TYR A 63 4.76 0.81 2.58
N LEU A 64 4.73 2.11 2.84
CA LEU A 64 3.52 2.91 2.64
C LEU A 64 3.12 2.92 1.17
N ASN A 65 4.09 3.09 0.28
CA ASN A 65 3.82 3.07 -1.15
C ASN A 65 3.33 1.69 -1.59
N ASP A 66 3.88 0.62 -1.03
CA ASP A 66 3.42 -0.73 -1.36
C ASP A 66 1.94 -0.90 -1.00
N ALA A 67 1.53 -0.41 0.16
CA ALA A 67 0.14 -0.50 0.59
C ALA A 67 -0.77 0.30 -0.36
N ARG A 68 -0.35 1.50 -0.71
CA ARG A 68 -1.10 2.35 -1.63
C ARG A 68 -1.20 1.74 -3.01
N LEU A 69 -0.11 1.16 -3.50
CA LEU A 69 -0.11 0.54 -4.82
C LEU A 69 -0.98 -0.71 -4.85
N SER A 70 -0.98 -1.48 -3.79
CA SER A 70 -1.82 -2.67 -3.71
C SER A 70 -3.30 -2.30 -3.82
N TYR A 71 -3.69 -1.26 -3.10
CA TYR A 71 -5.07 -0.76 -3.17
C TYR A 71 -5.37 -0.26 -4.58
N ALA A 72 -4.44 0.48 -5.19
CA ALA A 72 -4.63 0.98 -6.53
C ALA A 72 -4.80 -0.15 -7.54
N CYS A 73 -4.04 -1.22 -7.40
CA CYS A 73 -4.17 -2.37 -8.29
C CYS A 73 -5.57 -2.97 -8.22
N THR A 74 -6.11 -3.10 -7.01
CA THR A 74 -7.47 -3.62 -6.84
C THR A 74 -8.48 -2.71 -7.55
N ARG A 75 -8.32 -1.39 -7.39
CA ARG A 75 -9.20 -0.44 -8.05
C ARG A 75 -9.06 -0.46 -9.56
N LEU A 76 -7.84 -0.61 -10.05
CA LEU A 76 -7.59 -0.67 -11.49
C LEU A 76 -8.32 -1.85 -12.13
N VAL A 77 -8.31 -2.98 -11.47
CA VAL A 77 -8.90 -4.18 -12.03
C VAL A 77 -10.42 -4.21 -11.85
N ASN A 78 -10.91 -3.74 -10.72
CA ASN A 78 -12.31 -3.93 -10.35
C ASN A 78 -13.22 -2.73 -10.63
N THR A 79 -12.67 -1.61 -11.10
CA THR A 79 -13.48 -0.42 -11.39
C THR A 79 -13.10 0.16 -12.74
N SER A 80 -13.93 1.08 -13.22
CA SER A 80 -13.62 1.85 -14.42
C SER A 80 -13.19 3.27 -14.06
N ASP A 81 -12.86 3.51 -12.80
CA ASP A 81 -12.43 4.84 -12.35
C ASP A 81 -11.20 5.30 -13.11
N THR A 82 -11.07 6.61 -13.24
CA THR A 82 -9.92 7.17 -13.95
C THR A 82 -8.64 6.89 -13.18
N ILE A 83 -7.54 6.87 -13.90
CA ILE A 83 -6.23 6.68 -13.27
C ILE A 83 -5.98 7.77 -12.24
N LEU A 84 -6.36 9.02 -12.54
CA LEU A 84 -6.17 10.12 -11.60
C LEU A 84 -6.97 9.90 -10.32
N ASN A 85 -8.23 9.50 -10.43
CA ASN A 85 -9.04 9.27 -9.24
C ASN A 85 -8.47 8.14 -8.40
N ILE A 86 -8.02 7.07 -9.04
CA ILE A 86 -7.41 5.94 -8.32
C ILE A 86 -6.15 6.39 -7.60
N CYS A 87 -5.33 7.19 -8.28
CA CYS A 87 -4.10 7.73 -7.71
C CYS A 87 -4.39 8.50 -6.42
N LEU A 88 -5.31 9.44 -6.50
CA LEU A 88 -5.63 10.30 -5.35
C LEU A 88 -6.30 9.52 -4.23
N ASP A 89 -7.22 8.64 -4.57
CA ASP A 89 -7.91 7.81 -3.56
C ASP A 89 -6.96 6.84 -2.88
N SER A 90 -5.89 6.45 -3.55
CA SER A 90 -4.91 5.55 -2.97
C SER A 90 -3.96 6.26 -2.00
N GLY A 91 -3.97 7.59 -1.98
CA GLY A 91 -3.15 8.36 -1.04
C GLY A 91 -1.97 9.06 -1.67
N PHE A 92 -1.82 9.00 -2.98
CA PHE A 92 -0.71 9.68 -3.65
C PHE A 92 -1.04 11.15 -3.88
N ASP A 93 -0.02 12.00 -3.80
CA ASP A 93 -0.18 13.43 -4.01
C ASP A 93 -0.31 13.81 -5.46
N SER A 94 0.37 13.09 -6.33
CA SER A 94 0.38 13.45 -7.73
C SER A 94 0.44 12.20 -8.59
N GLN A 95 -0.13 12.32 -9.78
CA GLN A 95 -0.11 11.22 -10.73
C GLN A 95 1.31 10.93 -11.20
N ARG A 96 2.15 11.94 -11.22
CA ARG A 96 3.55 11.76 -11.61
C ARG A 96 4.27 10.81 -10.66
N THR A 97 4.14 11.03 -9.35
CA THR A 97 4.76 10.15 -8.37
C THR A 97 4.13 8.76 -8.44
N PHE A 98 2.82 8.71 -8.56
CA PHE A 98 2.09 7.44 -8.66
C PHE A 98 2.61 6.63 -9.86
N ASN A 99 2.68 7.25 -11.03
CA ASN A 99 3.14 6.55 -12.22
C ASN A 99 4.56 6.03 -12.05
N ARG A 100 5.42 6.83 -11.46
CA ARG A 100 6.81 6.45 -11.28
C ARG A 100 6.95 5.24 -10.36
N VAL A 101 6.34 5.32 -9.16
CA VAL A 101 6.48 4.21 -8.21
C VAL A 101 5.71 2.97 -8.69
N PHE A 102 4.61 3.17 -9.41
CA PHE A 102 3.86 2.03 -9.97
C PHE A 102 4.73 1.29 -10.98
N LYS A 103 5.37 2.04 -11.88
CA LYS A 103 6.19 1.41 -12.91
C LYS A 103 7.42 0.73 -12.30
N GLU A 104 7.99 1.33 -11.25
CA GLU A 104 9.11 0.69 -10.56
C GLU A 104 8.70 -0.65 -9.96
N ARG A 105 7.51 -0.71 -9.40
CA ARG A 105 7.05 -1.92 -8.70
C ARG A 105 6.54 -2.99 -9.64
N TYR A 106 5.75 -2.61 -10.65
CA TYR A 106 5.06 -3.56 -11.51
C TYR A 106 5.61 -3.62 -12.92
N LYS A 107 6.59 -2.79 -13.23
CA LYS A 107 7.30 -2.78 -14.53
C LYS A 107 6.42 -2.40 -15.69
N THR A 108 5.29 -1.75 -15.43
CA THR A 108 4.38 -1.32 -16.46
C THR A 108 3.57 -0.14 -15.93
N ALA A 109 3.00 0.65 -16.83
CA ALA A 109 2.18 1.80 -16.43
C ALA A 109 0.81 1.32 -15.92
N PRO A 110 0.15 2.12 -15.08
CA PRO A 110 -1.15 1.73 -14.54
C PRO A 110 -2.19 1.37 -15.61
N SER A 111 -2.26 2.13 -16.70
CA SER A 111 -3.24 1.86 -17.74
C SER A 111 -2.98 0.53 -18.44
N GLU A 112 -1.70 0.22 -18.66
CA GLU A 112 -1.34 -1.06 -19.26
C GLU A 112 -1.61 -2.21 -18.31
N TYR A 113 -1.33 -1.99 -17.03
CA TYR A 113 -1.62 -2.99 -16.01
C TYR A 113 -3.11 -3.32 -16.03
N ARG A 114 -3.96 -2.30 -16.09
CA ARG A 114 -5.40 -2.49 -16.14
C ARG A 114 -5.81 -3.32 -17.35
N LYS A 115 -5.29 -2.97 -18.52
CA LYS A 115 -5.60 -3.69 -19.74
C LYS A 115 -5.17 -5.13 -19.65
N ASN A 116 -3.95 -5.37 -19.22
CA ASN A 116 -3.40 -6.72 -19.17
C ASN A 116 -4.15 -7.60 -18.18
N LYS A 117 -4.46 -7.06 -17.01
CA LYS A 117 -5.17 -7.84 -16.01
C LYS A 117 -6.59 -8.15 -16.43
N ARG A 118 -7.26 -7.20 -17.09
CA ARG A 118 -8.62 -7.44 -17.56
C ARG A 118 -8.63 -8.44 -18.70
N ARG A 119 -7.67 -8.37 -19.59
CA ARG A 119 -7.54 -9.33 -20.67
C ARG A 119 -7.34 -10.74 -20.10
N ASN A 120 -6.45 -10.87 -19.12
CA ASN A 120 -6.20 -12.16 -18.51
C ASN A 120 -7.43 -12.69 -17.78
N ALA A 121 -8.18 -11.82 -17.12
CA ALA A 121 -9.38 -12.22 -16.40
C ALA A 121 -10.46 -12.70 -17.37
N ILE A 122 -10.60 -12.04 -18.51
CA ILE A 122 -11.54 -12.48 -19.52
C ILE A 122 -11.13 -13.82 -20.09
N SER A 123 -9.85 -13.99 -20.41
CA SER A 123 -9.34 -15.24 -20.97
C SER A 123 -9.53 -16.41 -20.02
N SER A 124 -9.44 -16.16 -18.72
CA SER A 124 -9.60 -17.23 -17.74
C SER A 124 -11.05 -17.42 -17.31
N GLY A 125 -11.96 -16.64 -17.88
CA GLY A 125 -13.38 -16.80 -17.57
C GLY A 125 -13.84 -16.11 -16.29
N ARG A 126 -12.98 -15.35 -15.64
CA ARG A 126 -13.38 -14.68 -14.40
C ARG A 126 -14.23 -13.45 -14.64
N ILE A 127 -14.11 -12.85 -15.83
CA ILE A 127 -14.92 -11.69 -16.21
C ILE A 127 -15.54 -11.98 -17.57
N PRO A 128 -16.83 -11.71 -17.75
CA PRO A 128 -17.46 -11.93 -19.06
C PRO A 128 -16.87 -10.97 -20.09
N ARG A 129 -16.86 -11.40 -21.34
CA ARG A 129 -16.45 -10.53 -22.41
C ARG A 129 -17.43 -9.40 -22.55
N LYS A 130 -16.92 -8.27 -23.02
CA LYS A 130 -17.77 -7.12 -23.18
C LYS A 130 -18.96 -7.40 -24.08
N VAL A 131 -18.70 -8.13 -25.14
CA VAL A 131 -19.73 -8.45 -26.10
C VAL A 131 -20.84 -9.30 -25.47
N ASP A 132 -20.50 -10.10 -24.49
CA ASP A 132 -21.49 -10.93 -23.80
C ASP A 132 -22.50 -10.09 -23.06
N ARG A 133 -22.09 -8.92 -22.60
CA ARG A 133 -23.00 -8.06 -21.86
C ARG A 133 -24.01 -7.36 -22.73
N LEU A 134 -23.71 -7.29 -24.01
CA LEU A 134 -24.61 -6.65 -24.96
C LEU A 134 -25.65 -7.60 -25.48
N SER A 135 -25.42 -8.86 -25.31
CA SER A 135 -26.42 -9.85 -25.71
C SER A 135 -27.46 -10.00 -24.64
#